data_fbf4203459b4c455045314260d73961d
#
_entry.id   fbf4203459b4c455045314260d73961d
#
_cell.length_a   1.000
_cell.length_b   1.000
_cell.length_c   1.000
_cell.angle_alpha   90.00
_cell.angle_beta   90.00
_cell.angle_gamma   90.00
#
_symmetry.space_group_name_H-M   'P 1'
#
loop_
_entity.id
_entity.type
_entity.pdbx_description
1 polymer ?
#
loop_
_entity_poly.entity_id
_entity_poly.type
_entity_poly.pdbx_seq_one_letter_code
_entity_poly.pdbx_strand_id
1 'polypeptide(L)'
;MRRLILIATIAWGSVAPFIAHAMTNDDVVKMHKAGLDESTISAAVRGTDSAEFDTSADGLIALKQAGIPESVIQEIVTRKSGASSTRGKIKYTKAEDAKVLPPAAAVAVGNEYFTRYTFMQEDGEHSATNYWRGVLVPINTKVRLLKLKKNSFVIQLVESGEKIDVKNKPEYTNRNGQQVADEMLAEQPTQIDLYGQEMAEAIRAGTPRLGMTKTQVLLTRGYPPTHETPELSGPRWKYWQNRFGTQVLMFDGEILAEGSGVY
;
A
#
# COMPACT_ATOMS: atom_id res chain seq x y z
N MET A 1 -46.33 -0.70 -65.03
CA MET A 1 -45.99 -1.18 -63.65
C MET A 1 -44.86 -0.31 -63.07
N ARG A 2 -45.21 0.70 -62.26
CA ARG A 2 -44.23 1.62 -61.65
C ARG A 2 -43.95 1.10 -60.23
N ARG A 3 -42.71 0.72 -59.93
CA ARG A 3 -42.26 0.35 -58.59
C ARG A 3 -41.90 1.59 -57.80
N LEU A 4 -42.63 1.88 -56.74
CA LEU A 4 -42.23 2.88 -55.73
C LEU A 4 -41.10 2.31 -54.88
N ILE A 5 -39.97 3.07 -54.78
CA ILE A 5 -38.90 2.81 -53.86
C ILE A 5 -39.12 3.72 -52.68
N LEU A 6 -39.38 3.10 -51.50
CA LEU A 6 -39.51 3.79 -50.20
C LEU A 6 -38.10 3.97 -49.63
N ILE A 7 -37.63 5.22 -49.50
CA ILE A 7 -36.37 5.55 -48.87
C ILE A 7 -36.69 5.79 -47.37
N ALA A 8 -36.20 4.89 -46.52
CA ALA A 8 -36.25 5.07 -45.08
C ALA A 8 -35.08 5.95 -44.62
N THR A 9 -35.37 7.15 -44.14
CA THR A 9 -34.41 8.04 -43.49
C THR A 9 -34.16 7.56 -42.07
N ILE A 10 -32.96 7.08 -41.80
CA ILE A 10 -32.49 6.77 -40.43
C ILE A 10 -32.06 8.08 -39.77
N ALA A 11 -32.84 8.52 -38.78
CA ALA A 11 -32.46 9.64 -37.94
C ALA A 11 -31.32 9.23 -36.98
N TRP A 12 -30.17 9.81 -37.13
CA TRP A 12 -29.08 9.71 -36.14
C TRP A 12 -29.45 10.53 -34.90
N GLY A 13 -29.81 9.83 -33.83
CA GLY A 13 -29.97 10.43 -32.53
C GLY A 13 -28.59 10.89 -32.02
N SER A 14 -28.41 12.18 -31.83
CA SER A 14 -27.24 12.75 -31.15
C SER A 14 -27.20 12.27 -29.71
N VAL A 15 -26.25 11.41 -29.37
CA VAL A 15 -25.92 11.08 -27.98
C VAL A 15 -25.18 12.30 -27.41
N ALA A 16 -25.87 13.08 -26.58
CA ALA A 16 -25.24 14.14 -25.80
C ALA A 16 -24.21 13.52 -24.84
N PRO A 17 -22.99 14.08 -24.69
CA PRO A 17 -22.03 13.58 -23.73
C PRO A 17 -22.63 13.72 -22.32
N PHE A 18 -22.69 12.63 -21.57
CA PHE A 18 -22.93 12.67 -20.14
C PHE A 18 -21.74 13.40 -19.47
N ILE A 19 -21.95 14.64 -19.10
CA ILE A 19 -21.01 15.38 -18.24
C ILE A 19 -21.20 14.78 -16.85
N ALA A 20 -20.25 13.96 -16.41
CA ALA A 20 -20.21 13.49 -15.04
C ALA A 20 -20.05 14.72 -14.13
N HIS A 21 -21.10 15.02 -13.35
CA HIS A 21 -21.08 16.15 -12.41
C HIS A 21 -20.35 15.73 -11.14
N ALA A 22 -19.36 16.52 -10.70
CA ALA A 22 -18.66 16.27 -9.45
C ALA A 22 -19.61 16.47 -8.25
N MET A 23 -19.56 15.55 -7.28
CA MET A 23 -20.35 15.64 -6.06
C MET A 23 -19.89 16.84 -5.21
N THR A 24 -20.83 17.63 -4.75
CA THR A 24 -20.60 18.87 -3.99
C THR A 24 -21.24 18.82 -2.59
N ASN A 25 -20.95 19.81 -1.74
CA ASN A 25 -21.64 19.99 -0.45
C ASN A 25 -23.17 20.06 -0.61
N ASP A 26 -23.64 20.71 -1.68
CA ASP A 26 -25.08 20.81 -1.97
C ASP A 26 -25.71 19.45 -2.25
N ASP A 27 -25.01 18.55 -2.88
CA ASP A 27 -25.52 17.20 -3.15
C ASP A 27 -25.64 16.38 -1.85
N VAL A 28 -24.69 16.55 -0.91
CA VAL A 28 -24.77 15.95 0.42
C VAL A 28 -25.98 16.49 1.18
N VAL A 29 -26.20 17.80 1.14
CA VAL A 29 -27.38 18.45 1.76
C VAL A 29 -28.69 17.97 1.13
N LYS A 30 -28.75 17.80 -0.19
CA LYS A 30 -29.91 17.23 -0.89
C LYS A 30 -30.21 15.80 -0.44
N MET A 31 -29.20 14.95 -0.35
CA MET A 31 -29.35 13.57 0.12
C MET A 31 -29.90 13.52 1.56
N HIS A 32 -29.38 14.36 2.44
CA HIS A 32 -29.86 14.45 3.81
C HIS A 32 -31.32 14.92 3.89
N LYS A 33 -31.67 15.98 3.15
CA LYS A 33 -33.05 16.48 3.04
C LYS A 33 -34.01 15.47 2.42
N ALA A 34 -33.52 14.58 1.56
CA ALA A 34 -34.31 13.49 0.99
C ALA A 34 -34.52 12.32 1.97
N GLY A 35 -33.97 12.42 3.20
CA GLY A 35 -34.14 11.41 4.25
C GLY A 35 -33.22 10.20 4.15
N LEU A 36 -32.12 10.28 3.37
CA LEU A 36 -31.11 9.22 3.36
C LEU A 36 -30.43 9.18 4.73
N ASP A 37 -30.17 7.96 5.21
CA ASP A 37 -29.46 7.77 6.48
C ASP A 37 -27.96 8.13 6.35
N GLU A 38 -27.33 8.36 7.51
CA GLU A 38 -25.93 8.74 7.63
C GLU A 38 -24.98 7.76 6.94
N SER A 39 -25.25 6.47 7.07
CA SER A 39 -24.41 5.41 6.49
C SER A 39 -24.44 5.43 4.97
N THR A 40 -25.61 5.67 4.39
CA THR A 40 -25.79 5.79 2.94
C THR A 40 -25.12 7.05 2.39
N ILE A 41 -25.26 8.19 3.09
CA ILE A 41 -24.60 9.43 2.68
C ILE A 41 -23.08 9.29 2.78
N SER A 42 -22.56 8.71 3.86
CA SER A 42 -21.12 8.44 4.02
C SER A 42 -20.60 7.48 2.92
N ALA A 43 -21.38 6.45 2.57
CA ALA A 43 -21.01 5.56 1.48
C ALA A 43 -20.97 6.28 0.11
N ALA A 44 -21.94 7.16 -0.15
CA ALA A 44 -21.97 7.97 -1.36
C ALA A 44 -20.76 8.94 -1.43
N VAL A 45 -20.43 9.61 -0.31
CA VAL A 45 -19.25 10.48 -0.20
C VAL A 45 -17.97 9.67 -0.44
N ARG A 46 -17.83 8.46 0.09
CA ARG A 46 -16.68 7.58 -0.15
C ARG A 46 -16.61 7.04 -1.57
N GLY A 47 -17.76 6.70 -2.15
CA GLY A 47 -17.85 6.00 -3.43
C GLY A 47 -17.86 6.91 -4.67
N THR A 48 -17.95 8.25 -4.53
CA THR A 48 -17.96 9.13 -5.70
C THR A 48 -16.57 9.20 -6.37
N ASP A 49 -16.52 9.05 -7.68
CA ASP A 49 -15.27 9.14 -8.45
C ASP A 49 -14.79 10.60 -8.63
N SER A 50 -15.70 11.56 -8.56
CA SER A 50 -15.42 13.00 -8.70
C SER A 50 -16.12 13.78 -7.59
N ALA A 51 -15.37 14.58 -6.83
CA ALA A 51 -15.88 15.39 -5.73
C ALA A 51 -15.23 16.78 -5.71
N GLU A 52 -16.06 17.80 -5.52
CA GLU A 52 -15.66 19.19 -5.35
C GLU A 52 -16.26 19.75 -4.05
N PHE A 53 -15.83 19.15 -2.92
CA PHE A 53 -16.31 19.59 -1.61
C PHE A 53 -15.63 20.88 -1.16
N ASP A 54 -16.44 21.84 -0.70
CA ASP A 54 -15.95 23.01 0.00
C ASP A 54 -15.69 22.68 1.48
N THR A 55 -14.41 22.60 1.85
CA THR A 55 -13.95 22.37 3.23
C THR A 55 -13.38 23.63 3.88
N SER A 56 -13.66 24.82 3.31
CA SER A 56 -13.40 26.08 4.01
C SER A 56 -14.24 26.15 5.30
N ALA A 57 -13.86 27.04 6.21
CA ALA A 57 -14.62 27.24 7.45
C ALA A 57 -16.11 27.52 7.15
N ASP A 58 -16.38 28.35 6.14
CA ASP A 58 -17.74 28.68 5.74
C ASP A 58 -18.49 27.48 5.16
N GLY A 59 -17.83 26.67 4.33
CA GLY A 59 -18.41 25.45 3.76
C GLY A 59 -18.76 24.41 4.83
N LEU A 60 -17.90 24.22 5.83
CA LEU A 60 -18.14 23.29 6.94
C LEU A 60 -19.24 23.80 7.89
N ILE A 61 -19.28 25.10 8.15
CA ILE A 61 -20.36 25.72 8.94
C ILE A 61 -21.70 25.56 8.22
N ALA A 62 -21.75 25.76 6.92
CA ALA A 62 -22.97 25.58 6.12
C ALA A 62 -23.48 24.11 6.18
N LEU A 63 -22.60 23.12 6.09
CA LEU A 63 -22.96 21.70 6.26
C LEU A 63 -23.53 21.43 7.67
N LYS A 64 -22.90 21.98 8.72
CA LYS A 64 -23.38 21.84 10.09
C LYS A 64 -24.74 22.48 10.30
N GLN A 65 -24.94 23.69 9.77
CA GLN A 65 -26.23 24.39 9.81
C GLN A 65 -27.34 23.67 9.02
N ALA A 66 -26.96 22.96 7.95
CA ALA A 66 -27.88 22.13 7.19
C ALA A 66 -28.28 20.82 7.90
N GLY A 67 -27.74 20.56 9.11
CA GLY A 67 -28.03 19.38 9.91
C GLY A 67 -27.24 18.14 9.51
N ILE A 68 -26.19 18.27 8.71
CA ILE A 68 -25.37 17.10 8.31
C ILE A 68 -24.64 16.53 9.55
N PRO A 69 -24.73 15.21 9.79
CA PRO A 69 -24.04 14.55 10.88
C PRO A 69 -22.51 14.78 10.85
N GLU A 70 -21.91 14.89 12.04
CA GLU A 70 -20.47 15.16 12.18
C GLU A 70 -19.60 14.14 11.47
N SER A 71 -19.98 12.88 11.51
CA SER A 71 -19.30 11.78 10.82
C SER A 71 -19.23 11.96 9.30
N VAL A 72 -20.33 12.45 8.67
CA VAL A 72 -20.35 12.77 7.24
C VAL A 72 -19.46 13.97 6.94
N ILE A 73 -19.47 15.00 7.82
CA ILE A 73 -18.59 16.17 7.69
C ILE A 73 -17.12 15.74 7.80
N GLN A 74 -16.78 14.87 8.75
CA GLN A 74 -15.43 14.32 8.89
C GLN A 74 -15.02 13.51 7.65
N GLU A 75 -15.93 12.74 7.07
CA GLU A 75 -15.68 12.01 5.83
C GLU A 75 -15.33 12.95 4.67
N ILE A 76 -16.10 14.06 4.53
CA ILE A 76 -15.83 15.11 3.54
C ILE A 76 -14.46 15.75 3.75
N VAL A 77 -14.11 16.10 4.99
CA VAL A 77 -12.81 16.70 5.35
C VAL A 77 -11.69 15.71 5.11
N THR A 78 -11.84 14.46 5.55
CA THR A 78 -10.86 13.40 5.34
C THR A 78 -10.66 13.15 3.86
N ARG A 79 -11.73 13.15 3.07
CA ARG A 79 -11.67 12.98 1.63
C ARG A 79 -10.95 14.14 0.94
N LYS A 80 -11.12 15.39 1.36
CA LYS A 80 -10.38 16.55 0.82
C LYS A 80 -8.96 16.66 1.39
N SER A 81 -8.73 16.26 2.63
CA SER A 81 -7.39 16.19 3.25
C SER A 81 -6.58 14.97 2.76
N GLY A 82 -7.28 13.89 2.35
CA GLY A 82 -6.72 12.64 1.87
C GLY A 82 -7.00 12.34 0.41
N ALA A 83 -7.73 13.23 -0.26
CA ALA A 83 -8.11 13.05 -1.64
C ALA A 83 -8.38 14.40 -2.30
N SER A 84 -7.39 14.94 -2.80
CA SER A 84 -7.25 14.59 -4.19
C SER A 84 -7.09 13.06 -4.31
N SER A 85 -8.19 12.31 -4.31
CA SER A 85 -8.32 11.14 -5.13
C SER A 85 -8.58 11.60 -6.56
N THR A 86 -7.77 12.53 -7.03
CA THR A 86 -7.01 12.20 -8.19
C THR A 86 -6.32 10.91 -7.76
N ARG A 87 -6.70 9.77 -8.34
CA ARG A 87 -5.75 8.86 -8.91
C ARG A 87 -4.82 9.69 -9.83
N GLY A 88 -4.27 10.76 -9.31
CA GLY A 88 -2.98 11.27 -9.67
C GLY A 88 -2.11 10.11 -9.28
N LYS A 89 -1.75 9.29 -10.26
CA LYS A 89 -0.59 8.44 -10.24
C LYS A 89 0.45 9.26 -9.51
N ILE A 90 0.62 9.03 -8.19
CA ILE A 90 1.84 9.40 -7.51
C ILE A 90 2.83 8.56 -8.30
N LYS A 91 3.45 9.16 -9.31
CA LYS A 91 4.49 8.56 -10.10
C LYS A 91 5.72 8.59 -9.21
N TYR A 92 5.74 7.73 -8.18
CA TYR A 92 7.01 7.33 -7.65
C TYR A 92 7.68 6.59 -8.81
N THR A 93 8.66 7.22 -9.38
CA THR A 93 9.44 6.63 -10.46
C THR A 93 10.45 5.69 -9.80
N LYS A 94 10.88 4.67 -10.53
CA LYS A 94 12.02 3.81 -10.11
C LYS A 94 13.25 4.63 -9.70
N ALA A 95 13.38 5.85 -10.22
CA ALA A 95 14.43 6.82 -9.87
C ALA A 95 14.22 7.44 -8.48
N GLU A 96 12.99 7.60 -8.00
CA GLU A 96 12.69 8.09 -6.63
C GLU A 96 12.93 6.98 -5.62
N ASP A 97 12.50 5.76 -5.90
CA ASP A 97 12.81 4.59 -5.08
C ASP A 97 14.33 4.39 -4.92
N ALA A 98 15.11 4.61 -5.98
CA ALA A 98 16.57 4.49 -5.93
C ALA A 98 17.24 5.50 -4.99
N LYS A 99 16.62 6.65 -4.69
CA LYS A 99 17.12 7.63 -3.72
C LYS A 99 16.83 7.21 -2.27
N VAL A 100 15.79 6.44 -2.06
CA VAL A 100 15.39 5.98 -0.72
C VAL A 100 16.17 4.75 -0.30
N LEU A 101 16.43 3.84 -1.23
CA LEU A 101 17.11 2.57 -0.95
C LEU A 101 18.61 2.79 -0.72
N PRO A 102 19.18 2.25 0.38
CA PRO A 102 20.63 2.24 0.56
C PRO A 102 21.30 1.37 -0.53
N PRO A 103 22.56 1.66 -0.87
CA PRO A 103 23.32 0.83 -1.79
C PRO A 103 23.32 -0.63 -1.35
N ALA A 104 23.24 -1.55 -2.31
CA ALA A 104 23.42 -2.97 -2.04
C ALA A 104 24.92 -3.23 -1.78
N ALA A 105 25.21 -3.90 -0.66
CA ALA A 105 26.58 -4.32 -0.32
C ALA A 105 26.51 -5.72 0.29
N ALA A 106 27.57 -6.51 0.07
CA ALA A 106 27.69 -7.80 0.73
C ALA A 106 27.96 -7.60 2.21
N VAL A 107 27.14 -8.21 3.05
CA VAL A 107 27.27 -8.11 4.51
C VAL A 107 28.27 -9.14 5.05
N ALA A 108 28.97 -8.79 6.15
CA ALA A 108 29.98 -9.62 6.80
C ALA A 108 29.68 -9.78 8.30
N VAL A 109 30.04 -10.95 8.85
CA VAL A 109 29.89 -11.26 10.27
C VAL A 109 30.74 -10.29 11.13
N GLY A 110 30.18 -9.87 12.25
CA GLY A 110 30.80 -8.97 13.23
C GLY A 110 30.42 -7.51 13.08
N ASN A 111 29.92 -7.11 11.91
CA ASN A 111 29.52 -5.72 11.64
C ASN A 111 28.10 -5.41 12.05
N GLU A 112 27.81 -4.14 12.18
CA GLU A 112 26.48 -3.58 12.44
C GLU A 112 25.84 -3.10 11.14
N TYR A 113 24.53 -3.29 11.06
CA TYR A 113 23.70 -2.98 9.91
C TYR A 113 22.34 -2.43 10.36
N PHE A 114 21.55 -1.99 9.40
CA PHE A 114 20.15 -1.65 9.56
C PHE A 114 19.27 -2.64 8.79
N THR A 115 18.12 -3.01 9.33
CA THR A 115 17.13 -3.83 8.60
C THR A 115 16.57 -3.03 7.43
N ARG A 116 16.48 -3.63 6.24
CA ARG A 116 16.02 -2.98 5.00
C ARG A 116 14.52 -3.03 4.81
N TYR A 117 13.81 -3.82 5.60
CA TYR A 117 12.36 -3.92 5.58
C TYR A 117 11.84 -4.32 6.96
N THR A 118 10.56 -4.06 7.17
CA THR A 118 9.84 -4.49 8.37
C THR A 118 9.52 -5.98 8.29
N PHE A 119 9.72 -6.72 9.36
CA PHE A 119 9.46 -8.17 9.41
C PHE A 119 8.94 -8.59 10.78
N MET A 120 8.45 -9.82 10.88
CA MET A 120 7.98 -10.41 12.13
C MET A 120 8.96 -11.49 12.59
N GLN A 121 9.15 -11.62 13.91
CA GLN A 121 9.86 -12.73 14.53
C GLN A 121 9.00 -13.40 15.60
N GLU A 122 9.15 -14.68 15.79
CA GLU A 122 8.46 -15.44 16.83
C GLU A 122 9.47 -16.33 17.55
N ASP A 123 9.51 -16.23 18.87
CA ASP A 123 10.42 -17.01 19.74
C ASP A 123 11.91 -16.92 19.32
N GLY A 124 12.36 -15.74 18.88
CA GLY A 124 13.74 -15.53 18.42
C GLY A 124 14.04 -16.09 17.04
N GLU A 125 13.02 -16.43 16.23
CA GLU A 125 13.19 -16.90 14.86
C GLU A 125 12.44 -16.03 13.87
N HIS A 126 13.04 -15.79 12.70
CA HIS A 126 12.40 -15.21 11.53
C HIS A 126 12.52 -16.16 10.34
N SER A 127 11.43 -16.37 9.60
CA SER A 127 11.46 -17.11 8.34
C SER A 127 11.69 -16.16 7.17
N ALA A 128 12.69 -16.42 6.34
CA ALA A 128 12.97 -15.64 5.12
C ALA A 128 11.84 -15.70 4.06
N THR A 129 10.80 -16.48 4.29
CA THR A 129 9.54 -16.45 3.53
C THR A 129 8.58 -15.38 4.04
N ASN A 130 9.00 -14.58 5.02
CA ASN A 130 8.28 -13.45 5.59
C ASN A 130 6.88 -13.79 6.13
N TYR A 131 6.79 -14.85 6.97
CA TYR A 131 5.57 -15.12 7.72
C TYR A 131 5.21 -13.94 8.60
N TRP A 132 3.93 -13.56 8.58
CA TRP A 132 3.45 -12.37 9.28
C TRP A 132 2.82 -12.76 10.62
N ARG A 133 3.66 -13.21 11.55
CA ARG A 133 3.28 -13.67 12.89
C ARG A 133 4.37 -13.39 13.91
N GLY A 134 3.98 -13.05 15.15
CA GLY A 134 4.88 -12.81 16.25
C GLY A 134 5.08 -11.34 16.59
N VAL A 135 6.30 -10.95 16.89
CA VAL A 135 6.70 -9.60 17.28
C VAL A 135 7.27 -8.85 16.08
N LEU A 136 6.84 -7.61 15.89
CA LEU A 136 7.29 -6.75 14.81
C LEU A 136 8.72 -6.25 15.06
N VAL A 137 9.57 -6.38 14.05
CA VAL A 137 10.87 -5.71 13.96
C VAL A 137 10.79 -4.69 12.83
N PRO A 138 10.77 -3.39 13.14
CA PRO A 138 10.63 -2.34 12.13
C PRO A 138 11.84 -2.27 11.21
N ILE A 139 11.62 -1.74 10.01
CA ILE A 139 12.69 -1.26 9.12
C ILE A 139 13.60 -0.28 9.86
N ASN A 140 14.87 -0.24 9.48
CA ASN A 140 15.91 0.60 10.12
C ASN A 140 16.24 0.23 11.59
N THR A 141 15.81 -0.95 12.05
CA THR A 141 16.29 -1.48 13.32
C THR A 141 17.78 -1.80 13.21
N LYS A 142 18.58 -1.28 14.15
CA LYS A 142 20.03 -1.51 14.17
C LYS A 142 20.33 -2.90 14.72
N VAL A 143 21.09 -3.68 13.94
CA VAL A 143 21.42 -5.07 14.24
C VAL A 143 22.90 -5.35 14.04
N ARG A 144 23.42 -6.37 14.73
CA ARG A 144 24.77 -6.92 14.50
C ARG A 144 24.65 -8.31 13.89
N LEU A 145 25.34 -8.57 12.79
CA LEU A 145 25.40 -9.92 12.17
C LEU A 145 26.35 -10.79 12.96
N LEU A 146 25.84 -11.77 13.71
CA LEU A 146 26.64 -12.63 14.59
C LEU A 146 27.18 -13.88 13.90
N LYS A 147 26.38 -14.46 12.99
CA LYS A 147 26.72 -15.72 12.30
C LYS A 147 26.11 -15.71 10.92
N LEU A 148 26.80 -16.33 9.96
CA LEU A 148 26.31 -16.53 8.61
C LEU A 148 26.61 -17.99 8.21
N LYS A 149 25.58 -18.70 7.74
CA LYS A 149 25.63 -20.09 7.30
C LYS A 149 25.08 -20.19 5.87
N LYS A 150 25.19 -21.38 5.27
CA LYS A 150 24.69 -21.63 3.91
C LYS A 150 23.21 -21.25 3.74
N ASN A 151 22.34 -21.56 4.71
CA ASN A 151 20.89 -21.35 4.62
C ASN A 151 20.30 -20.64 5.83
N SER A 152 21.10 -19.96 6.64
CA SER A 152 20.60 -19.17 7.77
C SER A 152 21.64 -18.17 8.25
N PHE A 153 21.21 -17.19 9.03
CA PHE A 153 22.12 -16.29 9.73
C PHE A 153 21.51 -15.84 11.05
N VAL A 154 22.33 -15.34 11.96
CA VAL A 154 21.89 -14.85 13.26
C VAL A 154 22.23 -13.36 13.35
N ILE A 155 21.22 -12.56 13.63
CA ILE A 155 21.37 -11.16 13.98
C ILE A 155 21.09 -10.93 15.46
N GLN A 156 21.64 -9.87 16.00
CA GLN A 156 21.33 -9.38 17.36
C GLN A 156 20.82 -7.95 17.24
N LEU A 157 19.67 -7.68 17.83
CA LEU A 157 19.17 -6.32 17.99
C LEU A 157 20.12 -5.55 18.90
N VAL A 158 20.65 -4.42 18.42
CA VAL A 158 21.70 -3.67 19.19
C VAL A 158 21.12 -3.09 20.48
N GLU A 159 19.87 -2.62 20.42
CA GLU A 159 19.21 -1.97 21.54
C GLU A 159 18.82 -2.95 22.67
N SER A 160 18.16 -4.05 22.35
CA SER A 160 17.67 -5.03 23.34
C SER A 160 18.66 -6.16 23.64
N GLY A 161 19.62 -6.41 22.75
CA GLY A 161 20.51 -7.58 22.83
C GLY A 161 19.86 -8.89 22.39
N GLU A 162 18.58 -8.87 22.04
CA GLU A 162 17.83 -10.05 21.56
C GLU A 162 18.46 -10.62 20.29
N LYS A 163 18.51 -11.94 20.22
CA LYS A 163 19.03 -12.65 19.04
C LYS A 163 17.91 -13.24 18.22
N ILE A 164 17.99 -13.05 16.90
CA ILE A 164 17.03 -13.59 15.96
C ILE A 164 17.79 -14.51 14.98
N ASP A 165 17.39 -15.78 14.92
CA ASP A 165 17.86 -16.74 13.93
C ASP A 165 17.00 -16.65 12.66
N VAL A 166 17.57 -16.11 11.59
CA VAL A 166 16.89 -16.02 10.30
C VAL A 166 17.03 -17.33 9.57
N LYS A 167 15.94 -18.06 9.44
CA LYS A 167 15.85 -19.34 8.75
C LYS A 167 15.49 -19.15 7.29
N ASN A 168 16.31 -19.66 6.41
CA ASN A 168 16.05 -19.67 4.96
C ASN A 168 15.84 -21.11 4.46
N LYS A 169 14.86 -21.27 3.60
CA LYS A 169 14.60 -22.48 2.82
C LYS A 169 14.78 -22.16 1.34
N PRO A 170 15.93 -22.53 0.74
CA PRO A 170 16.24 -22.19 -0.65
C PRO A 170 15.17 -22.64 -1.65
N GLU A 171 14.47 -23.74 -1.38
CA GLU A 171 13.36 -24.22 -2.20
C GLU A 171 12.18 -23.25 -2.29
N TYR A 172 12.05 -22.33 -1.31
CA TYR A 172 10.97 -21.33 -1.28
C TYR A 172 11.45 -19.92 -1.62
N THR A 173 12.73 -19.62 -1.43
CA THR A 173 13.26 -18.26 -1.65
C THR A 173 14.13 -18.17 -2.91
N ASN A 174 14.59 -19.31 -3.44
CA ASN A 174 15.60 -19.40 -4.51
C ASN A 174 16.89 -18.62 -4.19
N ARG A 175 17.26 -18.52 -2.91
CA ARG A 175 18.41 -17.79 -2.37
C ARG A 175 19.16 -18.60 -1.35
N ASN A 176 20.46 -18.35 -1.19
CA ASN A 176 21.25 -18.84 -0.07
C ASN A 176 21.22 -17.85 1.11
N GLY A 177 21.84 -18.22 2.24
CA GLY A 177 21.84 -17.40 3.45
C GLY A 177 22.54 -16.04 3.28
N GLN A 178 23.62 -15.97 2.49
CA GLN A 178 24.30 -14.70 2.17
C GLN A 178 23.38 -13.77 1.39
N GLN A 179 22.75 -14.28 0.34
CA GLN A 179 21.83 -13.48 -0.50
C GLN A 179 20.65 -12.93 0.29
N VAL A 180 20.08 -13.76 1.20
CA VAL A 180 19.00 -13.26 2.08
C VAL A 180 19.52 -12.21 3.06
N ALA A 181 20.73 -12.38 3.60
CA ALA A 181 21.33 -11.39 4.49
C ALA A 181 21.63 -10.06 3.76
N ASP A 182 22.15 -10.11 2.53
CA ASP A 182 22.42 -8.92 1.69
C ASP A 182 21.12 -8.17 1.32
N GLU A 183 20.01 -8.92 1.16
CA GLU A 183 18.69 -8.32 0.91
C GLU A 183 18.05 -7.72 2.17
N MET A 184 18.31 -8.32 3.34
CA MET A 184 17.67 -7.94 4.60
C MET A 184 18.42 -6.83 5.34
N LEU A 185 19.72 -6.66 5.10
CA LEU A 185 20.61 -5.80 5.86
C LEU A 185 21.29 -4.76 4.96
N ALA A 186 21.55 -3.57 5.51
CA ALA A 186 22.29 -2.50 4.84
C ALA A 186 23.16 -1.73 5.82
N GLU A 187 24.27 -1.16 5.34
CA GLU A 187 25.18 -0.32 6.14
C GLU A 187 24.55 1.01 6.54
N GLN A 188 23.60 1.51 5.74
CA GLN A 188 22.90 2.78 5.97
C GLN A 188 21.40 2.55 6.13
N PRO A 189 20.72 3.36 6.92
CA PRO A 189 19.27 3.28 7.03
C PRO A 189 18.59 3.66 5.71
N THR A 190 17.45 3.02 5.43
CA THR A 190 16.58 3.39 4.32
C THR A 190 15.87 4.70 4.61
N GLN A 191 15.91 5.65 3.69
CA GLN A 191 15.37 7.01 3.88
C GLN A 191 13.86 7.06 3.63
N ILE A 192 13.10 6.25 4.36
CA ILE A 192 11.64 6.11 4.16
C ILE A 192 10.87 7.41 4.39
N ASP A 193 11.41 8.35 5.16
CA ASP A 193 10.78 9.65 5.43
C ASP A 193 10.65 10.52 4.16
N LEU A 194 11.43 10.22 3.10
CA LEU A 194 11.28 10.85 1.78
C LEU A 194 9.95 10.48 1.09
N TYR A 195 9.28 9.42 1.53
CA TYR A 195 7.94 9.08 1.05
C TYR A 195 6.80 9.86 1.74
N GLY A 196 7.15 10.73 2.73
CA GLY A 196 6.19 11.43 3.57
C GLY A 196 5.79 10.64 4.82
N GLN A 197 5.28 11.35 5.82
CA GLN A 197 5.05 10.81 7.17
C GLN A 197 4.10 9.60 7.16
N GLU A 198 2.95 9.72 6.52
CA GLU A 198 1.92 8.66 6.49
C GLU A 198 2.45 7.35 5.88
N MET A 199 3.20 7.45 4.78
CA MET A 199 3.79 6.30 4.13
C MET A 199 4.92 5.69 4.96
N ALA A 200 5.78 6.51 5.56
CA ALA A 200 6.84 6.06 6.44
C ALA A 200 6.30 5.32 7.67
N GLU A 201 5.21 5.82 8.27
CA GLU A 201 4.54 5.16 9.39
C GLU A 201 3.94 3.80 8.98
N ALA A 202 3.28 3.72 7.83
CA ALA A 202 2.74 2.47 7.30
C ALA A 202 3.83 1.43 7.05
N ILE A 203 4.98 1.85 6.51
CA ILE A 203 6.15 1.00 6.28
C ILE A 203 6.72 0.48 7.61
N ARG A 204 6.90 1.35 8.62
CA ARG A 204 7.37 0.94 9.96
C ARG A 204 6.39 -0.01 10.65
N ALA A 205 5.10 0.22 10.48
CA ALA A 205 4.05 -0.64 11.04
C ALA A 205 3.85 -1.96 10.28
N GLY A 206 4.52 -2.14 9.14
CA GLY A 206 4.37 -3.33 8.33
C GLY A 206 2.98 -3.48 7.69
N THR A 207 2.29 -2.37 7.45
CA THR A 207 0.92 -2.34 6.95
C THR A 207 0.89 -1.83 5.50
N PRO A 208 0.78 -2.72 4.49
CA PRO A 208 0.63 -2.29 3.11
C PRO A 208 -0.62 -1.43 2.92
N ARG A 209 -0.52 -0.37 2.11
CA ARG A 209 -1.62 0.54 1.77
C ARG A 209 -1.82 0.65 0.27
N LEU A 210 -3.04 0.89 -0.15
CA LEU A 210 -3.34 1.18 -1.56
C LEU A 210 -2.53 2.41 -2.02
N GLY A 211 -2.03 2.35 -3.25
CA GLY A 211 -1.16 3.40 -3.78
C GLY A 211 0.33 3.21 -3.50
N MET A 212 0.73 2.27 -2.65
CA MET A 212 2.15 1.92 -2.48
C MET A 212 2.76 1.39 -3.76
N THR A 213 4.00 1.78 -4.04
CA THR A 213 4.80 1.11 -5.08
C THR A 213 5.20 -0.29 -4.64
N LYS A 214 5.58 -1.15 -5.58
CA LYS A 214 6.19 -2.46 -5.29
C LYS A 214 7.38 -2.34 -4.34
N THR A 215 8.23 -1.34 -4.52
CA THR A 215 9.34 -1.05 -3.61
C THR A 215 8.85 -0.75 -2.21
N GLN A 216 7.87 0.12 -2.04
CA GLN A 216 7.31 0.44 -0.73
C GLN A 216 6.68 -0.78 -0.05
N VAL A 217 6.03 -1.66 -0.81
CA VAL A 217 5.51 -2.93 -0.29
C VAL A 217 6.65 -3.86 0.16
N LEU A 218 7.76 -3.94 -0.57
CA LEU A 218 8.95 -4.69 -0.12
C LEU A 218 9.52 -4.13 1.19
N LEU A 219 9.60 -2.80 1.33
CA LEU A 219 10.04 -2.18 2.59
C LEU A 219 9.09 -2.44 3.75
N THR A 220 7.80 -2.62 3.44
CA THR A 220 6.75 -2.88 4.44
C THR A 220 6.71 -4.33 4.90
N ARG A 221 6.92 -5.31 4.00
CA ARG A 221 6.67 -6.74 4.25
C ARG A 221 7.85 -7.65 3.91
N GLY A 222 8.92 -7.11 3.35
CA GLY A 222 9.99 -7.92 2.78
C GLY A 222 9.59 -8.63 1.49
N TYR A 223 10.43 -9.56 1.06
CA TYR A 223 10.23 -10.28 -0.21
C TYR A 223 9.19 -11.40 -0.06
N PRO A 224 8.22 -11.52 -0.98
CA PRO A 224 7.33 -12.67 -1.01
C PRO A 224 8.10 -13.95 -1.35
N PRO A 225 7.62 -15.14 -0.91
CA PRO A 225 8.26 -16.40 -1.25
C PRO A 225 8.24 -16.66 -2.77
N THR A 226 9.40 -16.98 -3.34
CA THR A 226 9.60 -17.06 -4.80
C THR A 226 8.74 -18.12 -5.47
N HIS A 227 8.42 -19.24 -4.79
CA HIS A 227 7.56 -20.29 -5.36
C HIS A 227 6.10 -19.84 -5.51
N GLU A 228 5.65 -18.80 -4.79
CA GLU A 228 4.31 -18.20 -4.90
C GLU A 228 4.31 -16.91 -5.74
N THR A 229 5.45 -16.23 -5.79
CA THR A 229 5.68 -15.01 -6.55
C THR A 229 7.02 -15.13 -7.28
N PRO A 230 7.08 -15.88 -8.40
CA PRO A 230 8.33 -16.12 -9.12
C PRO A 230 8.99 -14.84 -9.66
N GLU A 231 8.17 -13.86 -10.03
CA GLU A 231 8.62 -12.60 -10.61
C GLU A 231 8.00 -11.40 -9.89
N LEU A 232 8.86 -10.53 -9.35
CA LEU A 232 8.43 -9.28 -8.69
C LEU A 232 7.89 -8.25 -9.69
N SER A 233 8.17 -8.38 -10.98
CA SER A 233 7.57 -7.56 -12.04
C SER A 233 6.10 -7.87 -12.27
N GLY A 234 5.64 -9.07 -11.92
CA GLY A 234 4.26 -9.51 -12.10
C GLY A 234 3.23 -8.68 -11.31
N PRO A 235 1.95 -8.72 -11.74
CA PRO A 235 0.90 -7.92 -11.12
C PRO A 235 0.37 -8.51 -9.82
N ARG A 236 0.76 -9.73 -9.45
CA ARG A 236 0.21 -10.44 -8.30
C ARG A 236 1.32 -10.95 -7.40
N TRP A 237 1.30 -10.50 -6.13
CA TRP A 237 2.20 -11.00 -5.09
C TRP A 237 1.41 -11.75 -4.02
N LYS A 238 1.96 -12.88 -3.56
CA LYS A 238 1.35 -13.70 -2.52
C LYS A 238 2.31 -13.86 -1.35
N TYR A 239 1.87 -13.43 -0.19
CA TYR A 239 2.57 -13.56 1.08
C TYR A 239 1.92 -14.63 1.96
N TRP A 240 2.71 -15.24 2.81
CA TRP A 240 2.22 -16.13 3.85
C TRP A 240 1.97 -15.33 5.14
N GLN A 241 0.77 -15.46 5.71
CA GLN A 241 0.50 -14.98 7.06
C GLN A 241 0.96 -16.00 8.09
N ASN A 242 0.72 -17.26 7.81
CA ASN A 242 1.14 -18.43 8.55
C ASN A 242 1.07 -19.65 7.61
N ARG A 243 1.30 -20.87 8.14
CA ARG A 243 1.26 -22.11 7.33
C ARG A 243 -0.09 -22.41 6.64
N PHE A 244 -1.18 -21.74 7.04
CA PHE A 244 -2.54 -21.98 6.52
C PHE A 244 -3.15 -20.74 5.85
N GLY A 245 -2.67 -19.55 6.17
CA GLY A 245 -3.22 -18.29 5.68
C GLY A 245 -2.26 -17.57 4.74
N THR A 246 -2.82 -16.99 3.68
CA THR A 246 -2.06 -16.18 2.72
C THR A 246 -2.73 -14.83 2.53
N GLN A 247 -1.93 -13.84 2.13
CA GLN A 247 -2.39 -12.54 1.69
C GLN A 247 -1.96 -12.33 0.24
N VAL A 248 -2.91 -11.94 -0.60
CA VAL A 248 -2.65 -11.60 -2.01
C VAL A 248 -2.73 -10.10 -2.18
N LEU A 249 -1.72 -9.55 -2.83
CA LEU A 249 -1.63 -8.14 -3.23
C LEU A 249 -1.65 -8.07 -4.76
N MET A 250 -2.50 -7.20 -5.31
CA MET A 250 -2.65 -6.99 -6.75
C MET A 250 -2.16 -5.61 -7.12
N PHE A 251 -1.35 -5.53 -8.16
CA PHE A 251 -0.73 -4.31 -8.65
C PHE A 251 -1.26 -3.92 -10.03
N ASP A 252 -1.56 -2.64 -10.20
CA ASP A 252 -1.73 -2.02 -11.51
C ASP A 252 -0.39 -1.38 -11.91
N GLY A 253 0.34 -2.04 -12.79
CA GLY A 253 1.74 -1.70 -13.08
C GLY A 253 2.62 -1.84 -11.84
N GLU A 254 3.15 -0.73 -11.32
CA GLU A 254 4.00 -0.68 -10.14
C GLU A 254 3.23 -0.33 -8.84
N ILE A 255 1.92 -0.05 -8.91
CA ILE A 255 1.14 0.49 -7.80
C ILE A 255 0.19 -0.57 -7.24
N LEU A 256 0.19 -0.71 -5.91
CA LEU A 256 -0.73 -1.59 -5.19
C LEU A 256 -2.18 -1.08 -5.33
N ALA A 257 -3.00 -1.84 -6.03
CA ALA A 257 -4.38 -1.51 -6.36
C ALA A 257 -5.41 -2.25 -5.49
N GLU A 258 -5.09 -3.49 -5.07
CA GLU A 258 -6.00 -4.31 -4.26
C GLU A 258 -5.21 -5.24 -3.33
N GLY A 259 -5.83 -5.64 -2.21
CA GLY A 259 -5.27 -6.65 -1.32
C GLY A 259 -6.15 -6.91 -0.10
N SER A 260 -6.16 -8.13 0.40
CA SER A 260 -6.85 -8.44 1.65
C SER A 260 -6.14 -7.79 2.83
N GLY A 261 -6.87 -7.00 3.65
CA GLY A 261 -6.30 -6.27 4.79
C GLY A 261 -5.39 -5.10 4.37
N VAL A 262 -5.65 -4.51 3.22
CA VAL A 262 -5.01 -3.29 2.70
C VAL A 262 -6.05 -2.18 2.71
N TYR A 263 -5.69 -1.00 3.23
CA TYR A 263 -6.60 0.15 3.40
C TYR A 263 -6.04 1.39 2.72
#